data_d5e71149fabdfdb353d4afcadc6c0099
#
_entry.id   d5e71149fabdfdb353d4afcadc6c0099
#
_cell.length_a   1.000
_cell.length_b   1.000
_cell.length_c   1.000
_cell.angle_alpha   90.00
_cell.angle_beta   90.00
_cell.angle_gamma   90.00
#
_symmetry.space_group_name_H-M   'P 1'
#
loop_
_entity.id
_entity.type
_entity.pdbx_description
1 polymer ?
#
loop_
_entity_poly.entity_id
_entity_poly.type
_entity_poly.pdbx_seq_one_letter_code
_entity_poly.pdbx_strand_id
1 'polypeptide(L)'
;MSPKISRKSGIIRTVTKLTTGGARTDRIEEALDFRITIIAALVLVALAAGFWWRARTGRAKLVRSGEIVDLGKLKATRSGKPVTSFGKKATLLQFSTEVCSICVQTAKYFKELESKNPDLTHIEVDLTDRMDLAAHFNVMQTPTTLVLDRTGKVQARIGGAPKLNVIQQELAKLEIK
;
A
#
# COMPACT_ATOMS: atom_id res chain seq x y z
N MET A 1 -26.41 -49.82 -87.30
CA MET A 1 -27.26 -48.70 -87.61
C MET A 1 -27.10 -47.68 -86.49
N SER A 2 -26.40 -46.57 -86.83
CA SER A 2 -26.38 -45.28 -86.05
C SER A 2 -27.83 -44.71 -86.01
N PRO A 3 -28.09 -43.72 -85.22
CA PRO A 3 -27.33 -42.47 -85.05
C PRO A 3 -27.26 -41.96 -83.58
N LYS A 4 -26.24 -41.23 -83.18
CA LYS A 4 -26.05 -39.74 -83.16
C LYS A 4 -27.14 -38.93 -82.49
N ILE A 5 -26.65 -38.08 -81.63
CA ILE A 5 -27.01 -36.68 -81.36
C ILE A 5 -27.06 -36.42 -79.87
N SER A 6 -26.50 -35.51 -79.24
CA SER A 6 -26.00 -34.16 -79.43
C SER A 6 -26.07 -33.41 -78.13
N ARG A 7 -24.96 -32.83 -77.72
CA ARG A 7 -24.77 -31.51 -77.18
C ARG A 7 -25.94 -30.82 -76.40
N LYS A 8 -25.68 -30.40 -75.23
CA LYS A 8 -25.90 -28.97 -74.77
C LYS A 8 -25.36 -28.80 -73.38
N SER A 9 -24.32 -27.98 -73.35
CA SER A 9 -24.37 -26.58 -72.87
C SER A 9 -24.65 -26.49 -71.38
N GLY A 10 -23.67 -26.37 -70.60
CA GLY A 10 -23.08 -25.20 -70.08
C GLY A 10 -24.11 -24.24 -69.47
N ILE A 11 -24.33 -24.33 -68.16
CA ILE A 11 -24.66 -23.15 -67.40
C ILE A 11 -23.74 -23.16 -66.18
N ILE A 12 -22.63 -22.46 -66.36
CA ILE A 12 -21.80 -22.01 -65.26
C ILE A 12 -22.62 -20.93 -64.58
N ARG A 13 -23.31 -21.28 -63.51
CA ARG A 13 -23.81 -20.28 -62.58
C ARG A 13 -22.61 -19.75 -61.83
N THR A 14 -22.10 -18.64 -62.29
CA THR A 14 -21.27 -17.72 -61.54
C THR A 14 -22.07 -17.29 -60.33
N VAL A 15 -21.85 -17.96 -59.19
CA VAL A 15 -22.30 -17.44 -57.91
C VAL A 15 -21.36 -16.22 -57.62
N THR A 16 -21.82 -15.08 -58.00
CA THR A 16 -21.28 -13.81 -57.55
C THR A 16 -21.40 -13.80 -56.05
N LYS A 17 -20.31 -14.10 -55.36
CA LYS A 17 -20.16 -13.96 -53.93
C LYS A 17 -20.32 -12.46 -53.64
N LEU A 18 -21.48 -12.06 -53.15
CA LEU A 18 -21.72 -10.76 -52.58
C LEU A 18 -20.83 -10.59 -51.33
N THR A 19 -19.60 -10.14 -51.56
CA THR A 19 -18.62 -9.75 -50.55
C THR A 19 -18.87 -8.27 -50.17
N THR A 20 -19.98 -8.00 -49.50
CA THR A 20 -20.27 -6.65 -48.97
C THR A 20 -20.52 -6.63 -47.46
N GLY A 21 -20.11 -7.69 -46.73
CA GLY A 21 -20.25 -7.78 -45.26
C GLY A 21 -18.93 -7.72 -44.48
N GLY A 22 -17.77 -8.00 -45.12
CA GLY A 22 -16.51 -8.19 -44.43
C GLY A 22 -15.90 -6.91 -43.86
N ALA A 23 -15.93 -5.82 -44.59
CA ALA A 23 -15.21 -4.58 -44.22
C ALA A 23 -15.83 -3.83 -43.03
N ARG A 24 -17.03 -4.14 -42.60
CA ARG A 24 -17.69 -3.52 -41.45
C ARG A 24 -17.46 -4.32 -40.15
N THR A 25 -17.46 -5.64 -40.28
CA THR A 25 -17.13 -6.56 -39.18
C THR A 25 -15.67 -6.47 -38.80
N ASP A 26 -14.76 -6.42 -39.77
CA ASP A 26 -13.32 -6.33 -39.54
C ASP A 26 -12.94 -5.05 -38.77
N ARG A 27 -13.58 -3.91 -39.12
CA ARG A 27 -13.36 -2.64 -38.38
C ARG A 27 -13.93 -2.64 -36.98
N ILE A 28 -14.99 -3.40 -36.72
CA ILE A 28 -15.54 -3.51 -35.35
C ILE A 28 -14.66 -4.39 -34.51
N GLU A 29 -14.12 -5.47 -35.06
CA GLU A 29 -13.20 -6.36 -34.38
C GLU A 29 -11.87 -5.65 -34.07
N GLU A 30 -11.26 -4.95 -35.02
CA GLU A 30 -10.04 -4.15 -34.79
C GLU A 30 -10.26 -3.06 -33.70
N ALA A 31 -11.41 -2.38 -33.71
CA ALA A 31 -11.73 -1.39 -32.71
C ALA A 31 -11.99 -2.00 -31.33
N LEU A 32 -12.53 -3.23 -31.27
CA LEU A 32 -12.75 -3.95 -30.05
C LEU A 32 -11.41 -4.45 -29.45
N ASP A 33 -10.55 -5.02 -30.29
CA ASP A 33 -9.22 -5.47 -29.90
C ASP A 33 -8.36 -4.31 -29.38
N PHE A 34 -8.40 -3.16 -30.04
CA PHE A 34 -7.72 -1.95 -29.58
C PHE A 34 -8.22 -1.48 -28.21
N ARG A 35 -9.54 -1.49 -27.99
CA ARG A 35 -10.14 -1.13 -26.69
C ARG A 35 -9.76 -2.10 -25.58
N ILE A 36 -9.80 -3.40 -25.87
CA ILE A 36 -9.41 -4.44 -24.93
C ILE A 36 -7.92 -4.30 -24.57
N THR A 37 -7.08 -4.04 -25.54
CA THR A 37 -5.65 -3.83 -25.34
C THR A 37 -5.37 -2.62 -24.44
N ILE A 38 -6.07 -1.51 -24.65
CA ILE A 38 -5.95 -0.32 -23.78
C ILE A 38 -6.39 -0.64 -22.36
N ILE A 39 -7.54 -1.29 -22.18
CA ILE A 39 -8.05 -1.67 -20.86
C ILE A 39 -7.06 -2.59 -20.15
N ALA A 40 -6.57 -3.60 -20.85
CA ALA A 40 -5.56 -4.51 -20.29
C ALA A 40 -4.27 -3.77 -19.87
N ALA A 41 -3.79 -2.86 -20.70
CA ALA A 41 -2.62 -2.03 -20.39
C ALA A 41 -2.86 -1.15 -19.16
N LEU A 42 -4.02 -0.49 -19.05
CA LEU A 42 -4.39 0.33 -17.90
C LEU A 42 -4.49 -0.50 -16.62
N VAL A 43 -5.07 -1.70 -16.69
CA VAL A 43 -5.15 -2.62 -15.54
C VAL A 43 -3.76 -3.05 -15.09
N LEU A 44 -2.86 -3.39 -16.03
CA LEU A 44 -1.48 -3.76 -15.70
C LEU A 44 -0.73 -2.60 -15.05
N VAL A 45 -0.87 -1.37 -15.55
CA VAL A 45 -0.27 -0.18 -14.96
C VAL A 45 -0.82 0.06 -13.55
N ALA A 46 -2.13 -0.06 -13.36
CA ALA A 46 -2.75 0.12 -12.04
C ALA A 46 -2.28 -0.95 -11.04
N LEU A 47 -2.17 -2.21 -11.46
CA LEU A 47 -1.64 -3.30 -10.63
C LEU A 47 -0.16 -3.06 -10.28
N ALA A 48 0.66 -2.66 -11.25
CA ALA A 48 2.06 -2.34 -11.02
C ALA A 48 2.23 -1.17 -10.05
N ALA A 49 1.45 -0.10 -10.22
CA ALA A 49 1.44 1.06 -9.33
C ALA A 49 0.97 0.67 -7.91
N GLY A 50 -0.09 -0.13 -7.80
CA GLY A 50 -0.59 -0.64 -6.51
C GLY A 50 0.42 -1.53 -5.79
N PHE A 51 1.06 -2.43 -6.53
CA PHE A 51 2.13 -3.27 -5.98
C PHE A 51 3.34 -2.44 -5.53
N TRP A 52 3.76 -1.48 -6.33
CA TRP A 52 4.86 -0.58 -6.00
C TRP A 52 4.56 0.29 -4.77
N TRP A 53 3.33 0.83 -4.68
CA TRP A 53 2.86 1.56 -3.50
C TRP A 53 2.89 0.69 -2.25
N ARG A 54 2.30 -0.52 -2.33
CA ARG A 54 2.29 -1.49 -1.22
C ARG A 54 3.71 -1.91 -0.80
N ALA A 55 4.64 -2.03 -1.76
CA ALA A 55 6.03 -2.36 -1.47
C ALA A 55 6.76 -1.25 -0.70
N ARG A 56 6.39 0.02 -0.91
CA ARG A 56 7.00 1.18 -0.23
C ARG A 56 6.40 1.47 1.15
N THR A 57 5.15 1.10 1.38
CA THR A 57 4.46 1.32 2.66
C THR A 57 4.99 0.38 3.73
N GLY A 58 5.10 0.86 4.98
CA GLY A 58 5.56 0.07 6.13
C GLY A 58 7.07 -0.21 6.15
N ARG A 59 7.88 0.49 5.32
CA ARG A 59 9.34 0.44 5.41
C ARG A 59 9.84 1.48 6.40
N ALA A 60 10.83 1.11 7.20
CA ALA A 60 11.54 2.08 8.03
C ALA A 60 12.34 3.05 7.14
N LYS A 61 12.19 4.34 7.42
CA LYS A 61 13.08 5.37 6.89
C LYS A 61 13.97 5.83 8.03
N LEU A 62 15.27 5.77 7.83
CA LEU A 62 16.22 6.34 8.77
C LEU A 62 16.03 7.86 8.80
N VAL A 63 15.80 8.41 9.99
CA VAL A 63 15.63 9.85 10.18
C VAL A 63 17.02 10.42 10.50
N ARG A 64 17.57 11.21 9.59
CA ARG A 64 18.88 11.85 9.78
C ARG A 64 18.84 13.06 10.71
N SER A 65 17.66 13.53 11.09
CA SER A 65 17.50 14.81 11.79
C SER A 65 17.90 14.78 13.26
N GLY A 66 18.08 13.60 13.85
CA GLY A 66 18.41 13.52 15.28
C GLY A 66 17.39 14.20 16.19
N GLU A 67 16.17 14.36 15.71
CA GLU A 67 15.06 14.98 16.43
C GLU A 67 14.82 14.26 17.75
N ILE A 68 14.75 15.04 18.82
CA ILE A 68 14.39 14.54 20.16
C ILE A 68 12.94 14.87 20.41
N VAL A 69 12.18 13.86 20.78
CA VAL A 69 10.75 13.99 21.08
C VAL A 69 10.57 14.54 22.49
N ASP A 70 9.75 15.58 22.62
CA ASP A 70 9.35 16.12 23.91
C ASP A 70 7.99 15.53 24.34
N LEU A 71 8.02 14.66 25.36
CA LEU A 71 6.81 14.02 25.89
C LEU A 71 5.80 15.03 26.46
N GLY A 72 6.27 16.18 27.01
CA GLY A 72 5.40 17.21 27.50
C GLY A 72 4.52 17.84 26.43
N LYS A 73 5.06 18.01 25.22
CA LYS A 73 4.33 18.53 24.06
C LYS A 73 3.35 17.52 23.49
N LEU A 74 3.65 16.21 23.56
CA LEU A 74 2.78 15.16 23.08
C LEU A 74 1.46 15.08 23.88
N LYS A 75 1.49 15.37 25.17
CA LYS A 75 0.35 15.18 26.11
C LYS A 75 -0.23 13.76 26.00
N ALA A 76 0.64 12.79 25.73
CA ALA A 76 0.22 11.40 25.60
C ALA A 76 -0.23 10.87 26.95
N THR A 77 -1.32 10.10 26.96
CA THR A 77 -1.82 9.44 28.14
C THR A 77 -1.78 7.93 27.97
N ARG A 78 -1.48 7.23 29.06
CA ARG A 78 -1.51 5.77 29.10
C ARG A 78 -2.35 5.35 30.30
N SER A 79 -3.44 4.63 30.05
CA SER A 79 -4.40 4.26 31.10
C SER A 79 -4.87 5.46 31.91
N GLY A 80 -5.14 6.60 31.26
CA GLY A 80 -5.60 7.83 31.91
C GLY A 80 -4.51 8.63 32.64
N LYS A 81 -3.26 8.16 32.66
CA LYS A 81 -2.13 8.87 33.28
C LYS A 81 -1.21 9.49 32.22
N PRO A 82 -0.65 10.69 32.46
CA PRO A 82 0.33 11.29 31.56
C PRO A 82 1.57 10.40 31.43
N VAL A 83 2.07 10.28 30.21
CA VAL A 83 3.35 9.59 29.95
C VAL A 83 4.48 10.58 30.18
N THR A 84 5.35 10.29 31.14
CA THR A 84 6.46 11.17 31.56
C THR A 84 7.85 10.60 31.27
N SER A 85 7.93 9.35 30.80
CA SER A 85 9.22 8.68 30.55
C SER A 85 9.18 7.83 29.30
N PHE A 86 10.34 7.72 28.67
CA PHE A 86 10.59 6.77 27.58
C PHE A 86 10.87 5.37 28.13
N GLY A 87 10.86 4.38 27.23
CA GLY A 87 11.32 3.04 27.54
C GLY A 87 12.81 3.00 27.88
N LYS A 88 13.22 2.02 28.70
CA LYS A 88 14.62 1.91 29.16
C LYS A 88 15.64 1.80 28.04
N LYS A 89 15.28 1.12 26.94
CA LYS A 89 16.11 1.00 25.74
C LYS A 89 15.45 1.62 24.49
N ALA A 90 14.16 1.36 24.30
CA ALA A 90 13.43 1.84 23.15
C ALA A 90 11.99 2.26 23.46
N THR A 91 11.47 3.17 22.65
CA THR A 91 10.05 3.55 22.66
C THR A 91 9.48 3.45 21.25
N LEU A 92 8.33 2.81 21.13
CA LEU A 92 7.50 2.84 19.92
C LEU A 92 6.43 3.92 20.10
N LEU A 93 6.62 5.07 19.47
CA LEU A 93 5.66 6.16 19.48
C LEU A 93 4.77 6.04 18.24
N GLN A 94 3.51 5.70 18.46
CA GLN A 94 2.52 5.52 17.41
C GLN A 94 1.60 6.74 17.35
N PHE A 95 1.50 7.32 16.16
CA PHE A 95 0.47 8.30 15.85
C PHE A 95 -0.72 7.60 15.20
N SER A 96 -1.91 7.81 15.75
CA SER A 96 -3.17 7.19 15.34
C SER A 96 -4.29 8.22 15.19
N THR A 97 -5.45 7.78 14.70
CA THR A 97 -6.71 8.51 14.70
C THR A 97 -7.83 7.56 15.10
N GLU A 98 -8.92 8.08 15.66
CA GLU A 98 -10.05 7.26 16.15
C GLU A 98 -10.64 6.32 15.11
N VAL A 99 -10.75 6.77 13.85
CA VAL A 99 -11.37 5.98 12.77
C VAL A 99 -10.43 5.01 12.05
N CYS A 100 -9.22 4.82 12.57
CA CYS A 100 -8.16 4.03 11.93
C CYS A 100 -8.14 2.58 12.43
N SER A 101 -8.80 1.66 11.76
CA SER A 101 -8.81 0.22 12.13
C SER A 101 -7.42 -0.43 12.12
N ILE A 102 -6.55 -0.01 11.21
CA ILE A 102 -5.16 -0.49 11.14
C ILE A 102 -4.35 0.01 12.35
N CYS A 103 -4.66 1.20 12.88
CA CYS A 103 -4.01 1.74 14.06
C CYS A 103 -4.30 0.86 15.29
N VAL A 104 -5.54 0.41 15.45
CA VAL A 104 -5.94 -0.49 16.54
C VAL A 104 -5.15 -1.80 16.49
N GLN A 105 -5.02 -2.39 15.30
CA GLN A 105 -4.24 -3.64 15.13
C GLN A 105 -2.75 -3.40 15.43
N THR A 106 -2.20 -2.28 14.98
CA THR A 106 -0.81 -1.90 15.24
C THR A 106 -0.57 -1.69 16.74
N ALA A 107 -1.46 -1.00 17.42
CA ALA A 107 -1.39 -0.77 18.87
C ALA A 107 -1.45 -2.09 19.66
N LYS A 108 -2.33 -3.02 19.26
CA LYS A 108 -2.39 -4.36 19.88
C LYS A 108 -1.07 -5.10 19.73
N TYR A 109 -0.50 -5.09 18.53
CA TYR A 109 0.80 -5.72 18.29
C TYR A 109 1.93 -5.10 19.12
N PHE A 110 1.99 -3.77 19.21
CA PHE A 110 3.01 -3.09 20.01
C PHE A 110 2.85 -3.31 21.51
N LYS A 111 1.62 -3.39 22.03
CA LYS A 111 1.35 -3.79 23.42
C LYS A 111 1.81 -5.21 23.70
N GLU A 112 1.66 -6.12 22.74
CA GLU A 112 2.17 -7.48 22.87
C GLU A 112 3.71 -7.52 22.87
N LEU A 113 4.37 -6.74 22.02
CA LEU A 113 5.83 -6.59 22.03
C LEU A 113 6.33 -6.01 23.35
N GLU A 114 5.67 -4.98 23.87
CA GLU A 114 5.99 -4.36 25.14
C GLU A 114 5.85 -5.37 26.32
N SER A 115 4.79 -6.17 26.32
CA SER A 115 4.57 -7.17 27.38
C SER A 115 5.68 -8.24 27.44
N LYS A 116 6.32 -8.51 26.29
CA LYS A 116 7.43 -9.48 26.18
C LYS A 116 8.81 -8.84 26.44
N ASN A 117 8.90 -7.51 26.40
CA ASN A 117 10.17 -6.78 26.49
C ASN A 117 10.06 -5.62 27.50
N PRO A 118 10.51 -5.80 28.74
CA PRO A 118 10.38 -4.79 29.80
C PRO A 118 11.21 -3.51 29.57
N ASP A 119 12.13 -3.53 28.61
CA ASP A 119 12.93 -2.38 28.19
C ASP A 119 12.32 -1.57 27.05
N LEU A 120 11.20 -2.06 26.49
CA LEU A 120 10.42 -1.42 25.43
C LEU A 120 9.18 -0.76 26.02
N THR A 121 8.84 0.44 25.56
CA THR A 121 7.58 1.11 25.90
C THR A 121 6.82 1.48 24.61
N HIS A 122 5.53 1.20 24.59
CA HIS A 122 4.63 1.66 23.55
C HIS A 122 3.85 2.89 24.03
N ILE A 123 3.89 3.97 23.25
CA ILE A 123 3.14 5.21 23.49
C ILE A 123 2.27 5.46 22.26
N GLU A 124 0.98 5.63 22.48
CA GLU A 124 0.02 5.99 21.43
C GLU A 124 -0.42 7.43 21.59
N VAL A 125 -0.41 8.18 20.50
CA VAL A 125 -0.85 9.58 20.45
C VAL A 125 -1.95 9.70 19.41
N ASP A 126 -3.12 10.11 19.85
CA ASP A 126 -4.24 10.40 18.97
C ASP A 126 -4.06 11.78 18.33
N LEU A 127 -4.19 11.81 17.01
CA LEU A 127 -4.09 13.01 16.19
C LEU A 127 -5.44 13.55 15.72
N THR A 128 -6.55 12.94 16.12
CA THR A 128 -7.90 13.31 15.62
C THR A 128 -8.13 14.81 15.71
N ASP A 129 -7.80 15.43 16.85
CA ASP A 129 -7.92 16.87 17.09
C ASP A 129 -6.55 17.56 17.27
N ARG A 130 -5.47 16.92 16.81
CA ARG A 130 -4.09 17.37 17.03
C ARG A 130 -3.32 17.56 15.71
N MET A 131 -3.90 18.42 14.84
CA MET A 131 -3.25 18.80 13.58
C MET A 131 -1.91 19.52 13.79
N ASP A 132 -1.75 20.19 14.94
CA ASP A 132 -0.49 20.77 15.38
C ASP A 132 0.63 19.73 15.46
N LEU A 133 0.35 18.59 16.10
CA LEU A 133 1.31 17.48 16.19
C LEU A 133 1.50 16.78 14.85
N ALA A 134 0.44 16.59 14.08
CA ALA A 134 0.55 16.01 12.75
C ALA A 134 1.49 16.81 11.87
N ALA A 135 1.38 18.15 11.88
CA ALA A 135 2.27 19.05 11.15
C ALA A 135 3.70 19.03 11.72
N HIS A 136 3.84 19.16 13.06
CA HIS A 136 5.15 19.17 13.72
C HIS A 136 5.98 17.92 13.41
N PHE A 137 5.35 16.75 13.53
CA PHE A 137 6.00 15.47 13.22
C PHE A 137 5.89 15.06 11.75
N ASN A 138 5.36 15.93 10.89
CA ASN A 138 5.15 15.66 9.46
C ASN A 138 4.42 14.31 9.22
N VAL A 139 3.34 14.05 9.98
CA VAL A 139 2.54 12.83 9.86
C VAL A 139 1.57 12.97 8.70
N MET A 140 1.86 12.30 7.58
CA MET A 140 1.07 12.34 6.35
C MET A 140 0.05 11.19 6.24
N GLN A 141 0.12 10.22 7.12
CA GLN A 141 -0.77 9.05 7.15
C GLN A 141 -0.76 8.39 8.52
N THR A 142 -1.85 7.70 8.88
CA THR A 142 -1.94 6.90 10.10
C THR A 142 -2.11 5.42 9.76
N PRO A 143 -1.50 4.51 10.55
CA PRO A 143 -0.56 4.80 11.61
C PRO A 143 0.79 5.32 11.09
N THR A 144 1.45 6.20 11.83
CA THR A 144 2.88 6.48 11.68
C THR A 144 3.55 6.12 12.99
N THR A 145 4.64 5.35 12.92
CA THR A 145 5.40 4.92 14.09
C THR A 145 6.80 5.52 14.06
N LEU A 146 7.22 6.15 15.15
CA LEU A 146 8.60 6.54 15.40
C LEU A 146 9.23 5.53 16.35
N VAL A 147 10.41 5.05 16.01
CA VAL A 147 11.25 4.23 16.89
C VAL A 147 12.22 5.17 17.56
N LEU A 148 12.11 5.31 18.88
CA LEU A 148 12.94 6.21 19.69
C LEU A 148 13.90 5.40 20.54
N ASP A 149 15.07 5.92 20.78
CA ASP A 149 16.00 5.40 21.77
C ASP A 149 15.62 5.85 23.20
N ARG A 150 16.41 5.46 24.17
CA ARG A 150 16.21 5.79 25.61
C ARG A 150 16.20 7.29 25.89
N THR A 151 16.77 8.10 25.01
CA THR A 151 16.84 9.57 25.17
C THR A 151 15.68 10.29 24.48
N GLY A 152 14.80 9.54 23.80
CA GLY A 152 13.71 10.10 22.99
C GLY A 152 14.15 10.55 21.60
N LYS A 153 15.37 10.24 21.18
CA LYS A 153 15.87 10.56 19.85
C LYS A 153 15.28 9.61 18.81
N VAL A 154 14.78 10.16 17.72
CA VAL A 154 14.19 9.39 16.61
C VAL A 154 15.29 8.65 15.85
N GLN A 155 15.21 7.33 15.84
CA GLN A 155 16.12 6.44 15.10
C GLN A 155 15.53 6.02 13.76
N ALA A 156 14.22 5.71 13.74
CA ALA A 156 13.54 5.33 12.52
C ALA A 156 12.09 5.81 12.51
N ARG A 157 11.55 5.95 11.31
CA ARG A 157 10.17 6.34 11.04
C ARG A 157 9.54 5.33 10.08
N ILE A 158 8.36 4.85 10.42
CA ILE A 158 7.60 3.88 9.64
C ILE A 158 6.21 4.45 9.39
N GLY A 159 5.89 4.72 8.12
CA GLY A 159 4.58 5.20 7.71
C GLY A 159 3.68 4.05 7.27
N GLY A 160 2.41 4.08 7.70
CA GLY A 160 1.43 3.02 7.46
C GLY A 160 1.63 1.82 8.37
N ALA A 161 0.92 0.71 8.08
CA ALA A 161 1.04 -0.52 8.84
C ALA A 161 2.48 -1.03 8.86
N PRO A 162 3.14 -1.14 10.02
CA PRO A 162 4.51 -1.60 10.10
C PRO A 162 4.61 -3.08 9.73
N LYS A 163 5.65 -3.44 8.99
CA LYS A 163 5.99 -4.84 8.76
C LYS A 163 6.71 -5.40 9.99
N LEU A 164 6.32 -6.60 10.44
CA LEU A 164 6.88 -7.22 11.64
C LEU A 164 8.40 -7.31 11.63
N ASN A 165 8.97 -7.78 10.53
CA ASN A 165 10.41 -7.88 10.34
C ASN A 165 11.13 -6.53 10.39
N VAL A 166 10.48 -5.44 9.93
CA VAL A 166 11.06 -4.09 9.97
C VAL A 166 11.12 -3.58 11.40
N ILE A 167 10.04 -3.75 12.18
CA ILE A 167 10.04 -3.40 13.61
C ILE A 167 11.11 -4.17 14.37
N GLN A 168 11.19 -5.48 14.17
CA GLN A 168 12.20 -6.31 14.83
C GLN A 168 13.63 -5.90 14.48
N GLN A 169 13.90 -5.57 13.21
CA GLN A 169 15.20 -5.07 12.78
C GLN A 169 15.57 -3.73 13.44
N GLU A 170 14.61 -2.80 13.54
CA GLU A 170 14.88 -1.50 14.18
C GLU A 170 15.06 -1.65 15.70
N LEU A 171 14.28 -2.51 16.35
CA LEU A 171 14.43 -2.80 17.77
C LEU A 171 15.75 -3.52 18.07
N ALA A 172 16.17 -4.45 17.22
CA ALA A 172 17.44 -5.15 17.39
C ALA A 172 18.65 -4.21 17.39
N LYS A 173 18.60 -3.10 16.62
CA LYS A 173 19.64 -2.04 16.65
C LYS A 173 19.73 -1.34 18.00
N LEU A 174 18.64 -1.36 18.77
CA LEU A 174 18.54 -0.76 20.11
C LEU A 174 18.66 -1.83 21.21
N GLU A 175 19.22 -3.01 20.89
CA GLU A 175 19.46 -4.13 21.81
C GLU A 175 18.17 -4.69 22.45
N ILE A 176 17.03 -4.58 21.76
CA ILE A 176 15.79 -5.27 22.11
C ILE A 176 15.73 -6.59 21.34
N LYS A 177 15.58 -7.70 22.05
CA LYS A 177 15.48 -9.07 21.48
C LYS A 177 14.05 -9.56 21.45
#